data_0e58aaa49ef0a341c2a6112f4acba1f3
#
_entry.id   0e58aaa49ef0a341c2a6112f4acba1f3
#
_cell.length_a   1.000
_cell.length_b   1.000
_cell.length_c   1.000
_cell.angle_alpha   90.00
_cell.angle_beta   90.00
_cell.angle_gamma   90.00
#
_symmetry.space_group_name_H-M   'P 1'
#
loop_
_entity.id
_entity.type
_entity.pdbx_description
1 polymer ?
#
loop_
_entity_poly.entity_id
_entity_poly.type
_entity_poly.pdbx_seq_one_letter_code
_entity_poly.pdbx_strand_id
1 'polypeptide(L)'
;MALIGKIFQALHRTRESVSNAFDKVIQRKVSPESLEELENTLISADMGVATVQAILKVVEKHRKDNLIHKVSDYLISILPQNNNGKILHTNPTALMVVGVNGTGKTTTAAKLA
;
A
#
# COMPACT_ATOMS: atom_id res chain seq x y z
N MET A 1 -3.74 -0.72 -24.19
CA MET A 1 -2.30 -0.42 -23.98
C MET A 1 -2.08 0.97 -23.38
N ALA A 2 -2.71 2.04 -23.88
CA ALA A 2 -2.48 3.41 -23.37
C ALA A 2 -2.92 3.64 -21.90
N LEU A 3 -3.94 2.93 -21.41
CA LEU A 3 -4.46 3.08 -20.03
C LEU A 3 -3.49 2.54 -18.99
N ILE A 4 -2.88 1.39 -19.27
CA ILE A 4 -1.89 0.75 -18.39
C ILE A 4 -0.64 1.63 -18.24
N GLY A 5 -0.16 2.23 -19.35
CA GLY A 5 0.97 3.16 -19.30
C GLY A 5 0.70 4.41 -18.44
N LYS A 6 -0.53 4.96 -18.49
CA LYS A 6 -0.93 6.10 -17.65
C LYS A 6 -1.01 5.73 -16.16
N ILE A 7 -1.48 4.53 -15.83
CA ILE A 7 -1.53 4.03 -14.44
C ILE A 7 -0.11 3.86 -13.91
N PHE A 8 0.81 3.26 -14.69
CA PHE A 8 2.21 3.14 -14.30
C PHE A 8 2.87 4.50 -14.10
N GLN A 9 2.59 5.50 -14.95
CA GLN A 9 3.10 6.87 -14.77
C GLN A 9 2.52 7.54 -13.53
N ALA A 10 1.23 7.37 -13.23
CA ALA A 10 0.61 7.95 -12.04
C ALA A 10 1.21 7.39 -10.74
N LEU A 11 1.55 6.09 -10.73
CA LEU A 11 2.15 5.42 -9.57
C LEU A 11 3.68 5.67 -9.46
N HIS A 12 4.32 6.18 -10.51
CA HIS A 12 5.77 6.37 -10.56
C HIS A 12 6.27 7.31 -9.47
N ARG A 13 5.59 8.45 -9.28
CA ARG A 13 5.96 9.45 -8.25
C ARG A 13 5.88 8.88 -6.84
N THR A 14 4.78 8.19 -6.51
CA THR A 14 4.60 7.56 -5.18
C THR A 14 5.67 6.49 -4.96
N ARG A 15 5.91 5.66 -5.95
CA ARG A 15 6.95 4.62 -5.89
C ARG A 15 8.33 5.21 -5.68
N GLU A 16 8.71 6.25 -6.44
CA GLU A 16 10.01 6.93 -6.28
C GLU A 16 10.15 7.58 -4.91
N SER A 17 9.13 8.31 -4.44
CA SER A 17 9.17 8.92 -3.12
C SER A 17 9.38 7.89 -2.02
N VAL A 18 8.63 6.80 -2.03
CA VAL A 18 8.74 5.73 -1.04
C VAL A 18 10.10 5.03 -1.14
N SER A 19 10.56 4.69 -2.36
CA SER A 19 11.87 4.06 -2.56
C SER A 19 13.00 4.94 -2.04
N ASN A 20 13.00 6.23 -2.40
CA ASN A 20 14.03 7.19 -1.96
C ASN A 20 14.04 7.37 -0.43
N ALA A 21 12.87 7.35 0.23
CA ALA A 21 12.81 7.45 1.68
C ALA A 21 13.42 6.22 2.36
N PHE A 22 13.15 5.01 1.85
CA PHE A 22 13.82 3.79 2.34
C PHE A 22 15.31 3.78 2.06
N ASP A 23 15.74 4.21 0.87
CA ASP A 23 17.17 4.29 0.51
C ASP A 23 17.94 5.23 1.45
N LYS A 24 17.34 6.37 1.83
CA LYS A 24 17.93 7.28 2.82
C LYS A 24 18.11 6.62 4.19
N VAL A 25 17.14 5.85 4.65
CA VAL A 25 17.20 5.12 5.92
C VAL A 25 18.27 4.01 5.86
N ILE A 26 18.43 3.35 4.72
CA ILE A 26 19.42 2.29 4.53
C ILE A 26 20.85 2.86 4.47
N GLN A 27 21.05 3.96 3.72
CA GLN A 27 22.37 4.58 3.49
C GLN A 27 22.81 5.43 4.67
N ARG A 28 21.91 6.17 5.30
CA ARG A 28 22.16 6.97 6.50
C ARG A 28 21.81 6.12 7.70
N LYS A 29 22.67 6.09 8.71
CA LYS A 29 22.32 5.43 10.00
C LYS A 29 20.91 5.86 10.40
N VAL A 30 20.06 4.90 10.77
CA VAL A 30 18.70 5.15 11.28
C VAL A 30 18.78 6.24 12.35
N SER A 31 18.33 7.44 12.02
CA SER A 31 18.28 8.61 12.89
C SER A 31 16.82 9.03 13.09
N PRO A 32 16.52 9.76 14.16
CA PRO A 32 15.15 10.29 14.36
C PRO A 32 14.64 11.05 13.13
N GLU A 33 15.49 11.85 12.49
CA GLU A 33 15.13 12.67 11.34
C GLU A 33 14.82 11.80 10.12
N SER A 34 15.58 10.71 9.89
CA SER A 34 15.34 9.80 8.77
C SER A 34 14.07 8.97 8.96
N LEU A 35 13.71 8.65 10.20
CA LEU A 35 12.46 7.96 10.54
C LEU A 35 11.26 8.89 10.36
N GLU A 36 11.36 10.15 10.79
CA GLU A 36 10.32 11.16 10.59
C GLU A 36 10.07 11.42 9.09
N GLU A 37 11.14 11.53 8.28
CA GLU A 37 11.01 11.69 6.83
C GLU A 37 10.33 10.47 6.19
N LEU A 38 10.68 9.25 6.63
CA LEU A 38 10.05 8.01 6.17
C LEU A 38 8.56 7.99 6.57
N GLU A 39 8.24 8.32 7.83
CA GLU A 39 6.86 8.39 8.33
C GLU A 39 6.02 9.33 7.48
N ASN A 40 6.48 10.58 7.30
CA ASN A 40 5.79 11.59 6.51
C ASN A 40 5.58 11.15 5.05
N THR A 41 6.57 10.49 4.46
CA THR A 41 6.48 9.97 3.09
C THR A 41 5.43 8.87 2.97
N LEU A 42 5.40 7.92 3.91
CA LEU A 42 4.44 6.81 3.91
C LEU A 42 3.00 7.30 4.15
N ILE A 43 2.80 8.25 5.07
CA ILE A 43 1.50 8.89 5.31
C ILE A 43 1.04 9.65 4.05
N SER A 44 1.93 10.39 3.40
CA SER A 44 1.64 11.12 2.16
C SER A 44 1.31 10.20 0.98
N ALA A 45 1.79 8.95 1.03
CA ALA A 45 1.43 7.88 0.10
C ALA A 45 0.10 7.17 0.44
N ASP A 46 -0.71 7.78 1.34
CA ASP A 46 -2.04 7.27 1.76
C ASP A 46 -1.97 5.96 2.57
N MET A 47 -0.82 5.68 3.16
CA MET A 47 -0.66 4.50 4.02
C MET A 47 -1.24 4.81 5.41
N GLY A 48 -2.05 3.90 5.94
CA GLY A 48 -2.68 4.07 7.25
C GLY A 48 -1.66 4.18 8.39
N VAL A 49 -1.91 5.09 9.35
CA VAL A 49 -1.00 5.40 10.47
C VAL A 49 -0.55 4.16 11.24
N ALA A 50 -1.46 3.21 11.51
CA ALA A 50 -1.12 1.97 12.21
C ALA A 50 -0.10 1.11 11.44
N THR A 51 -0.23 1.04 10.11
CA THR A 51 0.72 0.33 9.24
C THR A 51 2.06 1.05 9.20
N VAL A 52 2.05 2.38 9.10
CA VAL A 52 3.28 3.20 9.12
C VAL A 52 4.05 3.00 10.42
N GLN A 53 3.40 3.09 11.57
CA GLN A 53 4.04 2.86 12.87
C GLN A 53 4.62 1.44 13.00
N ALA A 54 3.94 0.44 12.46
CA ALA A 54 4.46 -0.92 12.46
C ALA A 54 5.70 -1.07 11.54
N ILE A 55 5.70 -0.42 10.37
CA ILE A 55 6.87 -0.36 9.49
C ILE A 55 8.05 0.30 10.20
N LEU A 56 7.84 1.44 10.85
CA LEU A 56 8.91 2.14 11.59
C LEU A 56 9.53 1.24 12.67
N LYS A 57 8.71 0.48 13.41
CA LYS A 57 9.23 -0.52 14.38
C LYS A 57 10.06 -1.60 13.72
N VAL A 58 9.68 -2.07 12.52
CA VAL A 58 10.47 -3.04 11.75
C VAL A 58 11.81 -2.42 11.34
N VAL A 59 11.80 -1.15 10.88
CA VAL A 59 12.99 -0.40 10.50
C VAL A 59 13.94 -0.19 11.67
N GLU A 60 13.44 0.20 12.82
CA GLU A 60 14.24 0.37 14.04
C GLU A 60 14.90 -0.93 14.51
N LYS A 61 14.16 -2.03 14.43
CA LYS A 61 14.62 -3.35 14.87
C LYS A 61 15.67 -3.96 13.94
N HIS A 62 15.58 -3.70 12.63
CA HIS A 62 16.39 -4.36 11.60
C HIS A 62 17.32 -3.35 10.86
N ARG A 63 18.19 -2.67 11.61
CA ARG A 63 18.99 -1.52 11.16
C ARG A 63 19.99 -1.76 10.02
N LYS A 64 20.35 -2.99 9.63
CA LYS A 64 21.44 -3.23 8.68
C LYS A 64 21.21 -4.32 7.63
N ASP A 65 20.47 -5.38 7.91
CA ASP A 65 20.42 -6.52 6.99
C ASP A 65 18.99 -6.81 6.54
N ASN A 66 18.80 -6.83 5.22
CA ASN A 66 17.53 -7.22 4.58
C ASN A 66 16.30 -6.38 4.99
N LEU A 67 16.48 -5.08 5.31
CA LEU A 67 15.40 -4.21 5.76
C LEU A 67 14.20 -4.24 4.80
N ILE A 68 14.46 -4.10 3.49
CA ILE A 68 13.41 -4.14 2.46
C ILE A 68 12.66 -5.47 2.48
N HIS A 69 13.37 -6.59 2.62
CA HIS A 69 12.73 -7.91 2.73
C HIS A 69 11.86 -8.01 3.98
N LYS A 70 12.34 -7.54 5.13
CA LYS A 70 11.58 -7.55 6.39
C LYS A 70 10.32 -6.69 6.32
N VAL A 71 10.41 -5.52 5.70
CA VAL A 71 9.23 -4.66 5.46
C VAL A 71 8.28 -5.32 4.47
N SER A 72 8.80 -5.92 3.39
CA SER A 72 7.98 -6.66 2.42
C SER A 72 7.26 -7.85 3.06
N ASP A 73 7.97 -8.66 3.83
CA ASP A 73 7.40 -9.80 4.55
C ASP A 73 6.27 -9.36 5.50
N TYR A 74 6.51 -8.25 6.23
CA TYR A 74 5.49 -7.66 7.09
C TYR A 74 4.26 -7.21 6.28
N LEU A 75 4.45 -6.45 5.20
CA LEU A 75 3.36 -5.99 4.35
C LEU A 75 2.57 -7.16 3.75
N ILE A 76 3.26 -8.20 3.28
CA ILE A 76 2.60 -9.40 2.77
C ILE A 76 1.79 -10.09 3.89
N SER A 77 2.31 -10.13 5.12
CA SER A 77 1.65 -10.79 6.24
C SER A 77 0.34 -10.12 6.67
N ILE A 78 0.22 -8.80 6.48
CA ILE A 78 -1.00 -8.05 6.83
C ILE A 78 -2.03 -8.03 5.69
N LEU A 79 -1.65 -8.46 4.47
CA LEU A 79 -2.61 -8.60 3.39
C LEU A 79 -3.53 -9.80 3.65
N PRO A 80 -4.83 -9.69 3.32
CA PRO A 80 -5.75 -10.81 3.48
C PRO A 80 -5.24 -12.03 2.71
N GLN A 81 -4.84 -13.06 3.44
CA GLN A 81 -4.46 -14.34 2.86
C GLN A 81 -5.72 -15.03 2.35
N ASN A 82 -5.85 -15.15 1.01
CA ASN A 82 -6.89 -15.97 0.38
C ASN A 82 -8.36 -15.59 0.64
N ASN A 83 -8.74 -14.34 0.48
CA ASN A 83 -10.09 -14.08 0.03
C ASN A 83 -10.12 -14.26 -1.50
N ASN A 84 -10.31 -15.50 -1.96
CA ASN A 84 -10.44 -15.86 -3.38
C ASN A 84 -11.69 -15.24 -4.03
N GLY A 85 -12.00 -13.96 -3.74
CA GLY A 85 -13.18 -13.28 -4.26
C GLY A 85 -14.49 -14.03 -3.94
N LYS A 86 -14.51 -14.89 -2.91
CA LYS A 86 -15.72 -15.59 -2.50
C LYS A 86 -16.72 -14.58 -1.99
N ILE A 87 -17.66 -14.23 -2.84
CA ILE A 87 -18.88 -13.56 -2.41
C ILE A 87 -19.54 -14.53 -1.40
N LEU A 88 -19.67 -14.09 -0.15
CA LEU A 88 -20.40 -14.86 0.84
C LEU A 88 -21.85 -14.96 0.36
N HIS A 89 -22.28 -16.16 -0.03
CA HIS A 89 -23.65 -16.41 -0.41
C HIS A 89 -24.50 -16.46 0.87
N THR A 90 -25.04 -15.30 1.23
CA THR A 90 -26.09 -15.17 2.25
C THR A 90 -27.44 -15.00 1.56
N ASN A 91 -28.52 -15.38 2.18
CA ASN A 91 -29.87 -15.21 1.60
C ASN A 91 -30.67 -14.20 2.46
N PRO A 92 -30.88 -12.96 1.99
CA PRO A 92 -30.40 -12.38 0.75
C PRO A 92 -28.91 -11.97 0.80
N THR A 93 -28.24 -11.97 -0.37
CA THR A 93 -26.91 -11.36 -0.53
C THR A 93 -27.06 -9.91 -0.97
N ALA A 94 -26.45 -8.97 -0.23
CA ALA A 94 -26.40 -7.55 -0.60
C ALA A 94 -24.97 -7.15 -1.01
N LEU A 95 -24.83 -6.56 -2.19
CA LEU A 95 -23.57 -6.03 -2.72
C LEU A 95 -23.66 -4.52 -2.89
N MET A 96 -22.68 -3.79 -2.34
CA MET A 96 -22.59 -2.35 -2.51
C MET A 96 -21.39 -1.99 -3.39
N VAL A 97 -21.64 -1.33 -4.52
CA VAL A 97 -20.60 -0.81 -5.42
C VAL A 97 -20.41 0.68 -5.15
N VAL A 98 -19.24 1.07 -4.63
CA VAL A 98 -18.91 2.45 -4.27
C VAL A 98 -17.79 3.01 -5.14
N GLY A 99 -17.77 4.33 -5.31
CA GLY A 99 -16.74 5.04 -6.08
C GLY A 99 -17.18 6.46 -6.45
N VAL A 100 -16.22 7.30 -6.85
CA VAL A 100 -16.51 8.66 -7.36
C VAL A 100 -17.15 8.62 -8.74
N ASN A 101 -17.67 9.75 -9.22
CA ASN A 101 -18.31 9.83 -10.53
C ASN A 101 -17.34 9.43 -11.66
N GLY A 102 -17.83 8.68 -12.65
CA GLY A 102 -17.03 8.23 -13.80
C GLY A 102 -16.13 7.01 -13.56
N THR A 103 -16.12 6.40 -12.37
CA THR A 103 -15.27 5.22 -12.07
C THR A 103 -15.83 3.88 -12.56
N GLY A 104 -16.95 3.86 -13.27
CA GLY A 104 -17.51 2.64 -13.83
C GLY A 104 -18.38 1.83 -12.86
N LYS A 105 -18.93 2.45 -11.81
CA LYS A 105 -19.83 1.78 -10.84
C LYS A 105 -21.01 1.07 -11.51
N THR A 106 -21.75 1.78 -12.36
CA THR A 106 -22.92 1.23 -13.06
C THR A 106 -22.52 0.07 -13.98
N THR A 107 -21.41 0.21 -14.71
CA THR A 107 -20.88 -0.86 -15.58
C THR A 107 -20.48 -2.09 -14.78
N THR A 108 -19.87 -1.90 -13.61
CA THR A 108 -19.49 -3.00 -12.72
C THR A 108 -20.72 -3.67 -12.13
N ALA A 109 -21.70 -2.89 -11.65
CA ALA A 109 -22.95 -3.44 -11.13
C ALA A 109 -23.71 -4.26 -12.19
N ALA A 110 -23.77 -3.75 -13.42
CA ALA A 110 -24.42 -4.46 -14.53
C ALA A 110 -23.70 -5.76 -14.94
N LYS A 111 -22.39 -5.86 -14.70
CA LYS A 111 -21.63 -7.11 -14.96
C LYS A 111 -21.74 -8.13 -13.83
N LEU A 112 -22.11 -7.67 -12.63
CA LEU A 112 -22.27 -8.53 -11.45
C LEU A 112 -23.70 -9.11 -11.36
N ALA A 113 -24.68 -8.41 -11.95
CA ALA A 113 -26.08 -8.85 -12.03
C ALA A 113 -26.28 -9.90 -13.12
#